data_79d582319ee9012c9a67bffc9d7a090c
#
_entry.id   79d582319ee9012c9a67bffc9d7a090c
#
_cell.length_a   1.000
_cell.length_b   1.000
_cell.length_c   1.000
_cell.angle_alpha   90.00
_cell.angle_beta   90.00
_cell.angle_gamma   90.00
#
_symmetry.space_group_name_H-M   'P 1'
#
loop_
_entity.id
_entity.type
_entity.pdbx_description
1 polymer ?
#
loop_
_entity_poly.entity_id
_entity_poly.type
_entity_poly.pdbx_seq_one_letter_code
_entity_poly.pdbx_strand_id
1 'polypeptide(L)'
;FEISLSQTSKGAIGGNKVDVILKEDSPFVHRNLSNIINIIDNSEISSRAKYMARKIFTVLAEAEAKVHLAKIEDVHFHEVGAVDSIVDIIGTAVLIDMLDIETIYCSEIPLGSGFTWSQHGKIPLPAPATLNLLEDMKVRLTNLQAETVTPTGAAILKGLNAKQASNLSMMIKKTSIGCGTKNFDIPNILRAILFQPNDYYIREQLAVLSCNLDDMTGELMGNAMEELFDEGALDVWFSPIMMKKSRPAYKLEVLTTIHQKEAISKVIFEQTTTLGIREQIIDRKSLKRKMHIIKMET
;
A
#
# COMPACT_ATOMS: atom_id res chain seq x y z
N PHE A 1 17.44 -7.48 26.31
CA PHE A 1 16.05 -7.98 26.22
C PHE A 1 16.04 -9.44 25.76
N GLU A 2 14.94 -10.11 26.04
CA GLU A 2 14.66 -11.48 25.58
C GLU A 2 13.31 -11.47 24.83
N ILE A 3 13.19 -12.32 23.80
CA ILE A 3 11.93 -12.52 23.09
C ILE A 3 11.34 -13.86 23.51
N SER A 4 10.16 -13.85 24.09
CA SER A 4 9.42 -15.05 24.47
C SER A 4 8.25 -15.29 23.52
N LEU A 5 8.15 -16.51 22.99
CA LEU A 5 7.05 -16.97 22.17
C LEU A 5 6.22 -17.99 22.93
N SER A 6 4.96 -17.72 23.13
CA SER A 6 4.04 -18.61 23.82
C SER A 6 2.75 -18.84 23.03
N GLN A 7 2.04 -19.91 23.33
CA GLN A 7 0.69 -20.15 22.85
C GLN A 7 -0.34 -19.67 23.87
N THR A 8 -1.35 -18.99 23.40
CA THR A 8 -2.46 -18.47 24.23
C THR A 8 -3.77 -18.48 23.46
N SER A 9 -4.84 -18.06 24.11
CA SER A 9 -6.14 -17.91 23.46
C SER A 9 -6.81 -16.58 23.80
N LYS A 10 -7.63 -16.09 22.88
CA LYS A 10 -8.55 -14.97 23.08
C LYS A 10 -9.97 -15.45 22.80
N GLY A 11 -10.75 -15.64 23.84
CA GLY A 11 -12.01 -16.38 23.76
C GLY A 11 -11.75 -17.82 23.28
N ALA A 12 -12.47 -18.27 22.26
CA ALA A 12 -12.32 -19.61 21.67
C ALA A 12 -11.19 -19.72 20.63
N ILE A 13 -10.44 -18.64 20.37
CA ILE A 13 -9.44 -18.60 19.29
C ILE A 13 -8.04 -18.73 19.88
N GLY A 14 -7.36 -19.83 19.54
CA GLY A 14 -5.96 -20.04 19.87
C GLY A 14 -5.02 -19.27 18.93
N GLY A 15 -3.88 -18.83 19.45
CA GLY A 15 -2.86 -18.11 18.68
C GLY A 15 -1.54 -18.01 19.40
N ASN A 16 -0.61 -17.35 18.78
CA ASN A 16 0.73 -17.09 19.34
C ASN A 16 0.76 -15.72 20.00
N LYS A 17 1.54 -15.61 21.06
CA LYS A 17 1.84 -14.37 21.73
C LYS A 17 3.35 -14.20 21.78
N VAL A 18 3.84 -13.01 21.42
CA VAL A 18 5.22 -12.59 21.53
C VAL A 18 5.30 -11.57 22.67
N ASP A 19 6.22 -11.79 23.60
CA ASP A 19 6.52 -10.84 24.66
C ASP A 19 7.99 -10.44 24.57
N VAL A 20 8.26 -9.14 24.65
CA VAL A 20 9.62 -8.58 24.74
C VAL A 20 9.90 -8.30 26.21
N ILE A 21 10.80 -9.08 26.80
CA ILE A 21 11.13 -9.02 28.23
C ILE A 21 12.40 -8.18 28.38
N LEU A 22 12.29 -7.04 29.04
CA LEU A 22 13.43 -6.19 29.37
C LEU A 22 14.15 -6.71 30.60
N LYS A 23 15.47 -6.58 30.64
CA LYS A 23 16.24 -6.83 31.87
C LYS A 23 15.94 -5.71 32.88
N GLU A 24 15.85 -6.07 34.18
CA GLU A 24 15.42 -5.15 35.27
C GLU A 24 16.22 -3.84 35.35
N ASP A 25 17.50 -3.85 34.95
CA ASP A 25 18.40 -2.67 34.99
C ASP A 25 18.53 -1.92 33.67
N SER A 26 17.60 -2.14 32.69
CA SER A 26 17.69 -1.45 31.40
C SER A 26 17.24 0.01 31.54
N PRO A 27 18.14 1.02 31.42
CA PRO A 27 17.74 2.41 31.52
C PRO A 27 16.75 2.77 30.40
N PHE A 28 15.74 3.56 30.75
CA PHE A 28 14.85 4.15 29.74
C PHE A 28 15.66 5.14 28.92
N VAL A 29 15.86 4.83 27.63
CA VAL A 29 16.64 5.65 26.72
C VAL A 29 15.69 6.30 25.72
N HIS A 30 15.60 7.63 25.74
CA HIS A 30 14.94 8.38 24.68
C HIS A 30 15.75 8.24 23.38
N ARG A 31 15.11 7.80 22.32
CA ARG A 31 15.73 7.66 20.99
C ARG A 31 15.04 8.56 20.00
N ASN A 32 15.82 9.23 19.18
CA ASN A 32 15.34 9.92 17.98
C ASN A 32 15.51 9.01 16.76
N LEU A 33 15.03 9.47 15.61
CA LEU A 33 15.10 8.72 14.36
C LEU A 33 16.55 8.34 14.00
N SER A 34 17.52 9.25 14.19
CA SER A 34 18.93 8.99 13.84
C SER A 34 19.54 7.89 14.69
N ASN A 35 19.20 7.80 15.98
CA ASN A 35 19.64 6.71 16.85
C ASN A 35 19.12 5.37 16.36
N ILE A 36 17.85 5.30 15.98
CA ILE A 36 17.22 4.06 15.48
C ILE A 36 17.81 3.65 14.14
N ILE A 37 18.00 4.60 13.22
CA ILE A 37 18.65 4.33 11.93
C ILE A 37 20.05 3.77 12.13
N ASN A 38 20.82 4.32 13.07
CA ASN A 38 22.14 3.80 13.43
C ASN A 38 22.09 2.34 13.93
N ILE A 39 21.09 2.00 14.76
CA ILE A 39 20.89 0.61 15.22
C ILE A 39 20.60 -0.32 14.04
N ILE A 40 19.72 0.10 13.12
CA ILE A 40 19.38 -0.67 11.92
C ILE A 40 20.62 -0.87 11.05
N ASP A 41 21.41 0.17 10.81
CA ASP A 41 22.58 0.12 9.93
C ASP A 41 23.68 -0.79 10.45
N ASN A 42 23.91 -0.78 11.75
CA ASN A 42 24.92 -1.60 12.41
C ASN A 42 24.43 -3.03 12.70
N SER A 43 23.17 -3.37 12.39
CA SER A 43 22.65 -4.73 12.58
C SER A 43 23.11 -5.67 11.45
N GLU A 44 23.07 -6.97 11.69
CA GLU A 44 23.44 -8.02 10.73
C GLU A 44 22.25 -8.49 9.84
N ILE A 45 21.12 -7.79 9.89
CA ILE A 45 19.94 -8.14 9.07
C ILE A 45 20.19 -7.80 7.59
N SER A 46 19.41 -8.40 6.70
CA SER A 46 19.55 -8.19 5.24
C SER A 46 19.35 -6.73 4.82
N SER A 47 19.91 -6.33 3.68
CA SER A 47 19.72 -4.99 3.11
C SER A 47 18.24 -4.68 2.86
N ARG A 48 17.42 -5.68 2.49
CA ARG A 48 15.99 -5.53 2.26
C ARG A 48 15.25 -5.28 3.58
N ALA A 49 15.57 -6.02 4.64
CA ALA A 49 14.99 -5.80 5.96
C ALA A 49 15.38 -4.42 6.53
N LYS A 50 16.66 -4.01 6.37
CA LYS A 50 17.11 -2.64 6.73
C LYS A 50 16.30 -1.57 6.02
N TYR A 51 16.11 -1.69 4.72
CA TYR A 51 15.34 -0.75 3.92
C TYR A 51 13.89 -0.63 4.41
N MET A 52 13.22 -1.77 4.65
CA MET A 52 11.85 -1.79 5.16
C MET A 52 11.74 -1.17 6.56
N ALA A 53 12.63 -1.56 7.48
CA ALA A 53 12.63 -1.01 8.84
C ALA A 53 12.85 0.52 8.84
N ARG A 54 13.82 1.01 8.08
CA ARG A 54 14.04 2.46 7.93
C ARG A 54 12.79 3.18 7.42
N LYS A 55 12.15 2.63 6.40
CA LYS A 55 10.93 3.23 5.82
C LYS A 55 9.80 3.32 6.83
N ILE A 56 9.60 2.27 7.65
CA ILE A 56 8.58 2.26 8.70
C ILE A 56 8.88 3.32 9.76
N PHE A 57 10.12 3.41 10.25
CA PHE A 57 10.48 4.42 11.25
C PHE A 57 10.43 5.84 10.70
N THR A 58 10.75 6.05 9.43
CA THR A 58 10.66 7.38 8.80
C THR A 58 9.21 7.87 8.76
N VAL A 59 8.26 7.08 8.25
CA VAL A 59 6.85 7.48 8.21
C VAL A 59 6.25 7.68 9.60
N LEU A 60 6.74 6.92 10.59
CA LEU A 60 6.35 7.10 11.99
C LEU A 60 6.87 8.41 12.56
N ALA A 61 8.15 8.75 12.31
CA ALA A 61 8.75 10.02 12.72
C ALA A 61 8.05 11.22 12.07
N GLU A 62 7.69 11.12 10.78
CA GLU A 62 6.91 12.14 10.07
C GLU A 62 5.55 12.38 10.73
N ALA A 63 4.85 11.29 11.11
CA ALA A 63 3.55 11.38 11.75
C ALA A 63 3.64 12.02 13.16
N GLU A 64 4.64 11.65 13.95
CA GLU A 64 4.89 12.25 15.27
C GLU A 64 5.32 13.72 15.14
N ALA A 65 6.19 14.07 14.19
CA ALA A 65 6.60 15.43 13.91
C ALA A 65 5.40 16.34 13.59
N LYS A 66 4.45 15.82 12.81
CA LYS A 66 3.21 16.52 12.47
C LYS A 66 2.33 16.76 13.70
N VAL A 67 2.23 15.79 14.62
CA VAL A 67 1.46 15.92 15.86
C VAL A 67 2.09 16.96 16.80
N HIS A 68 3.41 16.95 16.93
CA HIS A 68 4.15 17.83 17.85
C HIS A 68 4.52 19.19 17.25
N LEU A 69 4.16 19.46 15.98
CA LEU A 69 4.57 20.67 15.24
C LEU A 69 6.08 20.91 15.32
N ALA A 70 6.86 19.82 15.26
CA ALA A 70 8.31 19.79 15.37
C ALA A 70 8.95 19.36 14.06
N LYS A 71 10.26 19.54 13.93
CA LYS A 71 11.01 18.94 12.82
C LYS A 71 11.26 17.45 13.11
N ILE A 72 11.40 16.67 12.06
CA ILE A 72 11.62 15.20 12.18
C ILE A 72 12.86 14.87 13.01
N GLU A 73 13.91 15.68 12.88
CA GLU A 73 15.17 15.53 13.61
C GLU A 73 15.01 15.74 15.12
N ASP A 74 14.04 16.56 15.52
CA ASP A 74 13.77 16.93 16.91
C ASP A 74 12.74 16.01 17.59
N VAL A 75 12.17 15.05 16.83
CA VAL A 75 11.22 14.09 17.38
C VAL A 75 11.94 13.08 18.26
N HIS A 76 11.52 13.04 19.51
CA HIS A 76 11.89 11.96 20.45
C HIS A 76 10.73 10.96 20.51
N PHE A 77 11.02 9.72 20.22
CA PHE A 77 10.05 8.65 20.35
C PHE A 77 9.86 8.32 21.84
N HIS A 78 8.78 8.80 22.42
CA HIS A 78 8.49 8.59 23.83
C HIS A 78 7.99 7.16 24.13
N GLU A 79 7.10 6.63 23.30
CA GLU A 79 6.56 5.28 23.40
C GLU A 79 7.18 4.32 22.38
N VAL A 80 7.38 4.81 21.17
CA VAL A 80 7.85 4.02 20.02
C VAL A 80 9.39 3.86 19.98
N GLY A 81 10.13 4.64 20.75
CA GLY A 81 11.57 4.47 21.00
C GLY A 81 11.90 3.39 22.03
N ALA A 82 10.88 2.80 22.65
CA ALA A 82 11.03 1.68 23.55
C ALA A 82 11.48 0.42 22.80
N VAL A 83 12.15 -0.49 23.49
CA VAL A 83 12.74 -1.68 22.87
C VAL A 83 11.70 -2.59 22.22
N ASP A 84 10.51 -2.68 22.81
CA ASP A 84 9.40 -3.47 22.28
C ASP A 84 8.97 -2.99 20.88
N SER A 85 8.76 -1.70 20.69
CA SER A 85 8.40 -1.14 19.38
C SER A 85 9.52 -1.30 18.34
N ILE A 86 10.79 -1.21 18.78
CA ILE A 86 11.94 -1.45 17.88
C ILE A 86 11.95 -2.91 17.44
N VAL A 87 11.69 -3.84 18.36
CA VAL A 87 11.62 -5.29 18.07
C VAL A 87 10.43 -5.58 17.15
N ASP A 88 9.27 -4.97 17.41
CA ASP A 88 8.08 -5.15 16.58
C ASP A 88 8.31 -4.72 15.13
N ILE A 89 8.92 -3.56 14.91
CA ILE A 89 9.14 -3.01 13.56
C ILE A 89 10.25 -3.78 12.83
N ILE A 90 11.43 -3.94 13.48
CA ILE A 90 12.56 -4.65 12.87
C ILE A 90 12.22 -6.12 12.68
N GLY A 91 11.58 -6.75 13.67
CA GLY A 91 11.14 -8.14 13.60
C GLY A 91 10.15 -8.36 12.45
N THR A 92 9.19 -7.46 12.28
CA THR A 92 8.26 -7.50 11.13
C THR A 92 9.01 -7.41 9.80
N ALA A 93 9.96 -6.48 9.67
CA ALA A 93 10.75 -6.32 8.44
C ALA A 93 11.58 -7.58 8.13
N VAL A 94 12.22 -8.16 9.15
CA VAL A 94 12.99 -9.41 9.02
C VAL A 94 12.10 -10.58 8.62
N LEU A 95 10.94 -10.75 9.27
CA LEU A 95 10.03 -11.87 8.95
C LEU A 95 9.44 -11.75 7.54
N ILE A 96 9.10 -10.56 7.09
CA ILE A 96 8.62 -10.30 5.72
C ILE A 96 9.70 -10.61 4.69
N ASP A 97 10.95 -10.27 4.98
CA ASP A 97 12.08 -10.60 4.14
C ASP A 97 12.34 -12.11 4.09
N MET A 98 12.39 -12.77 5.24
CA MET A 98 12.60 -14.23 5.34
C MET A 98 11.51 -15.04 4.63
N LEU A 99 10.27 -14.54 4.61
CA LEU A 99 9.14 -15.17 3.92
C LEU A 99 9.06 -14.78 2.44
N ASP A 100 9.96 -13.94 1.96
CA ASP A 100 10.02 -13.40 0.59
C ASP A 100 8.67 -12.80 0.12
N ILE A 101 8.04 -12.02 1.01
CA ILE A 101 6.76 -11.39 0.72
C ILE A 101 6.97 -10.17 -0.19
N GLU A 102 6.38 -10.21 -1.39
CA GLU A 102 6.46 -9.11 -2.35
C GLU A 102 5.38 -8.04 -2.14
N THR A 103 4.18 -8.45 -1.74
CA THR A 103 3.04 -7.54 -1.58
C THR A 103 2.27 -7.86 -0.31
N ILE A 104 1.91 -6.82 0.43
CA ILE A 104 1.12 -6.92 1.65
C ILE A 104 -0.26 -6.33 1.36
N TYR A 105 -1.29 -7.05 1.81
CA TYR A 105 -2.66 -6.58 1.78
C TYR A 105 -3.21 -6.51 3.20
N CYS A 106 -4.02 -5.49 3.46
CA CYS A 106 -4.78 -5.41 4.71
C CYS A 106 -6.27 -5.22 4.43
N SER A 107 -7.09 -5.65 5.38
CA SER A 107 -8.52 -5.34 5.40
C SER A 107 -8.77 -3.87 5.73
N GLU A 108 -10.02 -3.44 5.69
CA GLU A 108 -10.43 -2.22 6.39
C GLU A 108 -9.93 -2.23 7.84
N ILE A 109 -9.38 -1.10 8.29
CA ILE A 109 -8.75 -0.97 9.60
C ILE A 109 -9.82 -0.56 10.62
N PRO A 110 -10.12 -1.39 11.64
CA PRO A 110 -11.10 -1.04 12.65
C PRO A 110 -10.52 0.02 13.59
N LEU A 111 -11.19 1.15 13.74
CA LEU A 111 -10.84 2.21 14.68
C LEU A 111 -11.77 2.18 15.89
N GLY A 112 -11.18 2.03 17.08
CA GLY A 112 -11.89 2.21 18.34
C GLY A 112 -11.97 3.67 18.75
N SER A 113 -12.54 3.93 19.91
CA SER A 113 -12.77 5.27 20.46
C SER A 113 -12.41 5.34 21.94
N GLY A 114 -12.57 6.50 22.56
CA GLY A 114 -12.29 6.73 23.97
C GLY A 114 -10.97 7.44 24.19
N PHE A 115 -10.26 7.06 25.24
CA PHE A 115 -9.01 7.71 25.66
C PHE A 115 -7.99 6.65 26.11
N THR A 116 -6.72 6.98 25.96
CA THR A 116 -5.61 6.23 26.56
C THR A 116 -4.69 7.17 27.31
N TRP A 117 -3.88 6.63 28.21
CA TRP A 117 -2.82 7.35 28.88
C TRP A 117 -1.50 7.14 28.15
N SER A 118 -0.81 8.22 27.86
CA SER A 118 0.52 8.25 27.28
C SER A 118 1.46 9.07 28.18
N GLN A 119 2.72 9.17 27.81
CA GLN A 119 3.67 10.07 28.49
C GLN A 119 3.24 11.55 28.36
N HIS A 120 2.43 11.90 27.38
CA HIS A 120 1.84 13.24 27.15
C HIS A 120 0.53 13.43 27.91
N GLY A 121 0.15 12.52 28.79
CA GLY A 121 -1.11 12.54 29.53
C GLY A 121 -2.21 11.77 28.81
N LYS A 122 -3.46 12.15 29.07
CA LYS A 122 -4.64 11.50 28.50
C LYS A 122 -4.88 11.99 27.08
N ILE A 123 -4.79 11.10 26.10
CA ILE A 123 -5.00 11.40 24.67
C ILE A 123 -6.25 10.70 24.13
N PRO A 124 -6.96 11.29 23.15
CA PRO A 124 -8.10 10.66 22.51
C PRO A 124 -7.67 9.50 21.61
N LEU A 125 -8.57 8.53 21.46
CA LEU A 125 -8.42 7.42 20.51
C LEU A 125 -9.36 7.61 19.30
N PRO A 126 -8.88 7.29 18.07
CA PRO A 126 -7.50 6.88 17.73
C PRO A 126 -6.49 7.97 18.01
N ALA A 127 -5.25 7.58 18.37
CA ALA A 127 -4.18 8.55 18.64
C ALA A 127 -3.92 9.44 17.40
N PRO A 128 -3.59 10.73 17.56
CA PRO A 128 -3.38 11.64 16.44
C PRO A 128 -2.34 11.16 15.42
N ALA A 129 -1.22 10.60 15.88
CA ALA A 129 -0.20 10.02 15.00
C ALA A 129 -0.75 8.84 14.19
N THR A 130 -1.58 7.98 14.81
CA THR A 130 -2.27 6.88 14.11
C THR A 130 -3.13 7.40 12.97
N LEU A 131 -3.91 8.47 13.18
CA LEU A 131 -4.75 9.05 12.13
C LEU A 131 -3.91 9.62 10.97
N ASN A 132 -2.81 10.32 11.28
CA ASN A 132 -1.89 10.82 10.25
C ASN A 132 -1.27 9.68 9.40
N LEU A 133 -0.96 8.55 10.03
CA LEU A 133 -0.43 7.38 9.34
C LEU A 133 -1.47 6.70 8.46
N LEU A 134 -2.74 6.75 8.83
CA LEU A 134 -3.84 6.12 8.11
C LEU A 134 -4.51 7.02 7.05
N GLU A 135 -3.97 8.24 6.80
CA GLU A 135 -4.41 9.06 5.66
C GLU A 135 -4.41 8.23 4.37
N ASP A 136 -5.47 8.35 3.56
CA ASP A 136 -5.76 7.62 2.31
C ASP A 136 -6.06 6.11 2.48
N MET A 137 -6.17 5.61 3.71
CA MET A 137 -6.57 4.22 3.97
C MET A 137 -8.05 4.12 4.37
N LYS A 138 -8.71 3.05 3.91
CA LYS A 138 -10.09 2.74 4.31
C LYS A 138 -10.11 2.29 5.76
N VAL A 139 -10.88 2.98 6.56
CA VAL A 139 -11.06 2.70 7.99
C VAL A 139 -12.53 2.45 8.31
N ARG A 140 -12.81 1.69 9.36
CA ARG A 140 -14.14 1.44 9.87
C ARG A 140 -14.22 1.82 11.34
N LEU A 141 -15.10 2.75 11.69
CA LEU A 141 -15.36 3.09 13.09
C LEU A 141 -16.05 1.91 13.80
N THR A 142 -15.64 1.64 15.02
CA THR A 142 -16.21 0.60 15.88
C THR A 142 -16.70 1.20 17.17
N ASN A 143 -17.57 0.46 17.89
CA ASN A 143 -18.06 0.86 19.20
C ASN A 143 -17.11 0.47 20.35
N LEU A 144 -15.91 -0.06 20.04
CA LEU A 144 -14.93 -0.44 21.05
C LEU A 144 -14.30 0.79 21.69
N GLN A 145 -14.40 0.88 23.03
CA GLN A 145 -13.76 1.92 23.83
C GLN A 145 -12.31 1.53 24.14
N ALA A 146 -11.51 1.37 23.07
CA ALA A 146 -10.15 0.89 23.18
C ALA A 146 -9.31 1.28 21.95
N GLU A 147 -7.98 1.27 22.11
CA GLU A 147 -7.05 1.37 21.02
C GLU A 147 -7.00 0.04 20.26
N THR A 148 -7.50 0.04 19.04
CA THR A 148 -7.53 -1.12 18.14
C THR A 148 -6.37 -1.13 17.15
N VAL A 149 -5.79 0.03 16.92
CA VAL A 149 -4.62 0.23 16.06
C VAL A 149 -3.66 1.20 16.74
N THR A 150 -2.44 0.74 16.98
CA THR A 150 -1.37 1.56 17.56
C THR A 150 -0.64 2.36 16.47
N PRO A 151 0.08 3.44 16.82
CA PRO A 151 0.97 4.13 15.88
C PRO A 151 1.95 3.18 15.19
N THR A 152 2.55 2.24 15.95
CA THR A 152 3.47 1.21 15.42
C THR A 152 2.80 0.35 14.34
N GLY A 153 1.61 -0.17 14.62
CA GLY A 153 0.86 -0.99 13.65
C GLY A 153 0.48 -0.23 12.39
N ALA A 154 0.03 1.02 12.52
CA ALA A 154 -0.28 1.90 11.38
C ALA A 154 0.99 2.23 10.56
N ALA A 155 2.12 2.49 11.22
CA ALA A 155 3.40 2.77 10.55
C ALA A 155 3.92 1.57 9.77
N ILE A 156 3.76 0.35 10.30
CA ILE A 156 4.11 -0.89 9.57
C ILE A 156 3.30 -0.98 8.27
N LEU A 157 1.97 -0.77 8.33
CA LEU A 157 1.13 -0.83 7.14
C LEU A 157 1.51 0.25 6.12
N LYS A 158 1.70 1.50 6.54
CA LYS A 158 2.07 2.63 5.67
C LYS A 158 3.49 2.47 5.11
N GLY A 159 4.46 2.17 5.95
CA GLY A 159 5.86 2.01 5.57
C GLY A 159 6.10 0.85 4.60
N LEU A 160 5.32 -0.21 4.71
CA LEU A 160 5.36 -1.36 3.79
C LEU A 160 4.43 -1.21 2.58
N ASN A 161 3.79 -0.06 2.39
CA ASN A 161 2.83 0.20 1.31
C ASN A 161 1.73 -0.88 1.23
N ALA A 162 1.15 -1.25 2.37
CA ALA A 162 0.08 -2.24 2.41
C ALA A 162 -1.13 -1.78 1.58
N LYS A 163 -1.59 -2.64 0.68
CA LYS A 163 -2.71 -2.37 -0.22
C LYS A 163 -4.02 -2.82 0.42
N GLN A 164 -5.08 -2.06 0.16
CA GLN A 164 -6.44 -2.47 0.53
C GLN A 164 -7.21 -2.88 -0.73
N ALA A 165 -7.40 -4.18 -0.91
CA ALA A 165 -8.13 -4.71 -2.06
C ALA A 165 -9.42 -5.38 -1.60
N SER A 166 -10.53 -5.05 -2.28
CA SER A 166 -11.86 -5.57 -1.97
C SER A 166 -12.16 -6.93 -2.60
N ASN A 167 -11.46 -7.30 -3.70
CA ASN A 167 -11.76 -8.51 -4.47
C ASN A 167 -10.47 -9.22 -4.86
N LEU A 168 -9.83 -9.89 -3.90
CA LEU A 168 -8.67 -10.74 -4.16
C LEU A 168 -9.10 -12.19 -4.36
N SER A 169 -8.81 -12.74 -5.55
CA SER A 169 -8.83 -14.19 -5.75
C SER A 169 -7.49 -14.74 -5.29
N MET A 170 -7.49 -15.57 -4.24
CA MET A 170 -6.26 -16.04 -3.63
C MET A 170 -6.37 -17.52 -3.24
N MET A 171 -5.24 -18.22 -3.32
CA MET A 171 -5.11 -19.56 -2.75
C MET A 171 -4.38 -19.44 -1.41
N ILE A 172 -5.09 -19.73 -0.31
CA ILE A 172 -4.51 -19.71 1.04
C ILE A 172 -3.48 -20.84 1.16
N LYS A 173 -2.27 -20.49 1.53
CA LYS A 173 -1.17 -21.44 1.79
C LYS A 173 -1.00 -21.71 3.27
N LYS A 174 -1.11 -20.66 4.11
CA LYS A 174 -0.93 -20.77 5.56
C LYS A 174 -1.66 -19.63 6.25
N THR A 175 -2.14 -19.89 7.45
CA THR A 175 -2.71 -18.86 8.32
C THR A 175 -2.03 -18.90 9.68
N SER A 176 -1.95 -17.75 10.33
CA SER A 176 -1.46 -17.62 11.70
C SER A 176 -2.26 -16.55 12.44
N ILE A 177 -2.28 -16.64 13.76
CA ILE A 177 -2.96 -15.70 14.65
C ILE A 177 -1.98 -15.22 15.70
N GLY A 178 -1.83 -13.89 15.78
CA GLY A 178 -1.17 -13.22 16.88
C GLY A 178 -2.19 -12.71 17.89
N CYS A 179 -1.99 -12.98 19.17
CA CYS A 179 -2.86 -12.56 20.25
C CYS A 179 -2.31 -11.31 20.94
N GLY A 180 -3.12 -10.25 21.02
CA GLY A 180 -2.79 -9.05 21.76
C GLY A 180 -2.92 -9.24 23.28
N THR A 181 -2.31 -8.34 24.06
CA THR A 181 -2.34 -8.44 25.54
C THR A 181 -3.69 -8.04 26.12
N LYS A 182 -4.29 -6.95 25.65
CA LYS A 182 -5.57 -6.43 26.16
C LYS A 182 -6.73 -7.39 25.86
N ASN A 183 -7.71 -7.45 26.77
CA ASN A 183 -8.93 -8.20 26.59
C ASN A 183 -10.08 -7.25 26.23
N PHE A 184 -10.85 -7.62 25.23
CA PHE A 184 -12.04 -6.91 24.76
C PHE A 184 -13.23 -7.90 24.69
N ASP A 185 -14.43 -7.39 24.48
CA ASP A 185 -15.63 -8.21 24.25
C ASP A 185 -15.53 -9.04 22.96
N ILE A 186 -14.66 -8.63 22.04
CA ILE A 186 -14.28 -9.40 20.86
C ILE A 186 -12.83 -9.87 20.98
N PRO A 187 -12.45 -10.99 20.33
CA PRO A 187 -11.08 -11.48 20.36
C PRO A 187 -10.07 -10.45 19.85
N ASN A 188 -9.13 -10.05 20.69
CA ASN A 188 -8.03 -9.16 20.34
C ASN A 188 -6.93 -9.96 19.62
N ILE A 189 -7.07 -10.09 18.33
CA ILE A 189 -6.19 -10.90 17.47
C ILE A 189 -5.84 -10.19 16.17
N LEU A 190 -4.65 -10.48 15.65
CA LEU A 190 -4.22 -10.19 14.29
C LEU A 190 -4.13 -11.50 13.51
N ARG A 191 -4.83 -11.60 12.38
CA ARG A 191 -4.69 -12.75 11.48
C ARG A 191 -3.73 -12.42 10.35
N ALA A 192 -2.72 -13.25 10.19
CA ALA A 192 -1.83 -13.25 9.04
C ALA A 192 -2.22 -14.41 8.11
N ILE A 193 -2.36 -14.11 6.82
CA ILE A 193 -2.71 -15.09 5.79
C ILE A 193 -1.64 -15.04 4.73
N LEU A 194 -0.85 -16.10 4.63
CA LEU A 194 0.04 -16.30 3.50
C LEU A 194 -0.77 -16.90 2.35
N PHE A 195 -0.81 -16.20 1.25
CA PHE A 195 -1.52 -16.67 0.07
C PHE A 195 -0.67 -16.51 -1.19
N GLN A 196 -0.97 -17.31 -2.16
CA GLN A 196 -0.45 -17.17 -3.50
C GLN A 196 -1.56 -16.59 -4.36
N PRO A 197 -1.31 -15.45 -5.03
CA PRO A 197 -2.27 -14.97 -6.02
C PRO A 197 -2.54 -16.10 -7.01
N ASN A 198 -3.83 -16.39 -7.25
CA ASN A 198 -4.23 -17.44 -8.19
C ASN A 198 -4.00 -17.01 -9.65
N ASP A 199 -3.17 -15.98 -9.86
CA ASP A 199 -3.04 -15.32 -11.13
C ASP A 199 -1.65 -15.50 -11.75
N TYR A 200 -1.64 -16.33 -12.78
CA TYR A 200 -0.64 -16.25 -13.87
C TYR A 200 -0.75 -14.89 -14.60
N TYR A 201 -1.79 -14.08 -14.31
CA TYR A 201 -2.15 -12.87 -15.01
C TYR A 201 -2.22 -11.68 -14.04
N ILE A 202 -1.74 -10.54 -14.48
CA ILE A 202 -2.09 -9.24 -13.90
C ILE A 202 -3.51 -8.94 -14.35
N ARG A 203 -4.42 -8.63 -13.40
CA ARG A 203 -5.76 -8.12 -13.70
C ARG A 203 -5.79 -6.63 -13.45
N GLU A 204 -6.24 -5.90 -14.43
CA GLU A 204 -6.33 -4.45 -14.37
C GLU A 204 -7.61 -3.99 -15.05
N GLN A 205 -8.18 -2.90 -14.57
CA GLN A 205 -9.28 -2.21 -15.21
C GLN A 205 -8.72 -1.06 -16.02
N LEU A 206 -9.10 -1.02 -17.29
CA LEU A 206 -8.69 0.00 -18.23
C LEU A 206 -9.91 0.64 -18.87
N ALA A 207 -9.71 1.79 -19.49
CA ALA A 207 -10.70 2.45 -20.32
C ALA A 207 -10.34 2.28 -21.80
N VAL A 208 -11.34 1.98 -22.62
CA VAL A 208 -11.27 2.11 -24.08
C VAL A 208 -12.10 3.32 -24.48
N LEU A 209 -11.45 4.30 -25.06
CA LEU A 209 -12.07 5.48 -25.64
C LEU A 209 -12.20 5.27 -27.15
N SER A 210 -13.36 5.53 -27.73
CA SER A 210 -13.56 5.31 -29.17
C SER A 210 -14.40 6.40 -29.83
N CYS A 211 -14.01 6.78 -31.05
CA CYS A 211 -14.77 7.68 -31.88
C CYS A 211 -14.68 7.25 -33.36
N ASN A 212 -15.55 7.82 -34.22
CA ASN A 212 -15.54 7.57 -35.65
C ASN A 212 -15.16 8.85 -36.39
N LEU A 213 -14.29 8.71 -37.39
CA LEU A 213 -13.68 9.81 -38.15
C LEU A 213 -13.94 9.58 -39.64
N ASP A 214 -14.75 10.43 -40.30
CA ASP A 214 -15.10 10.32 -41.72
C ASP A 214 -14.52 11.47 -42.59
N ASP A 215 -13.73 12.35 -41.97
CA ASP A 215 -13.20 13.57 -42.59
C ASP A 215 -11.74 13.89 -42.22
N MET A 216 -10.97 12.88 -41.73
CA MET A 216 -9.54 13.04 -41.43
C MET A 216 -8.64 12.36 -42.49
N THR A 217 -7.52 13.01 -42.81
CA THR A 217 -6.46 12.41 -43.63
C THR A 217 -5.58 11.44 -42.82
N GLY A 218 -4.90 10.53 -43.52
CA GLY A 218 -3.98 9.61 -42.88
C GLY A 218 -2.84 10.30 -42.12
N GLU A 219 -2.36 11.46 -42.58
CA GLU A 219 -1.31 12.26 -41.93
C GLU A 219 -1.80 12.82 -40.61
N LEU A 220 -3.03 13.40 -40.59
CA LEU A 220 -3.61 13.90 -39.33
C LEU A 220 -3.89 12.77 -38.33
N MET A 221 -4.32 11.60 -38.81
CA MET A 221 -4.48 10.42 -37.95
C MET A 221 -3.16 9.94 -37.36
N GLY A 222 -2.06 9.99 -38.13
CA GLY A 222 -0.72 9.67 -37.67
C GLY A 222 -0.27 10.61 -36.56
N ASN A 223 -0.42 11.92 -36.74
CA ASN A 223 -0.11 12.92 -35.73
C ASN A 223 -0.94 12.73 -34.45
N ALA A 224 -2.24 12.51 -34.59
CA ALA A 224 -3.11 12.25 -33.44
C ALA A 224 -2.68 11.00 -32.65
N MET A 225 -2.18 9.96 -33.34
CA MET A 225 -1.65 8.76 -32.70
C MET A 225 -0.39 9.07 -31.87
N GLU A 226 0.55 9.86 -32.41
CA GLU A 226 1.78 10.26 -31.70
C GLU A 226 1.44 11.07 -30.45
N GLU A 227 0.60 12.08 -30.56
CA GLU A 227 0.17 12.92 -29.43
C GLU A 227 -0.55 12.09 -28.33
N LEU A 228 -1.33 11.09 -28.72
CA LEU A 228 -2.00 10.20 -27.77
C LEU A 228 -1.00 9.30 -27.01
N PHE A 229 0.04 8.80 -27.66
CA PHE A 229 1.10 8.06 -27.01
C PHE A 229 1.94 8.94 -26.06
N ASP A 230 2.23 10.17 -26.49
CA ASP A 230 2.98 11.14 -25.69
C ASP A 230 2.22 11.56 -24.41
N GLU A 231 0.87 11.65 -24.47
CA GLU A 231 0.02 11.87 -23.29
C GLU A 231 -0.10 10.62 -22.40
N GLY A 232 0.37 9.45 -22.86
CA GLY A 232 0.44 8.24 -22.06
C GLY A 232 -0.64 7.20 -22.36
N ALA A 233 -1.21 7.19 -23.56
CA ALA A 233 -2.05 6.09 -24.01
C ALA A 233 -1.25 4.77 -23.98
N LEU A 234 -1.91 3.70 -23.56
CA LEU A 234 -1.30 2.36 -23.49
C LEU A 234 -1.25 1.70 -24.87
N ASP A 235 -2.24 2.01 -25.71
CA ASP A 235 -2.33 1.55 -27.10
C ASP A 235 -3.28 2.44 -27.89
N VAL A 236 -3.03 2.60 -29.20
CA VAL A 236 -3.84 3.40 -30.11
C VAL A 236 -3.93 2.67 -31.46
N TRP A 237 -5.15 2.49 -31.97
CA TRP A 237 -5.32 1.88 -33.29
C TRP A 237 -6.49 2.45 -34.03
N PHE A 238 -6.42 2.35 -35.36
CA PHE A 238 -7.48 2.71 -36.25
C PHE A 238 -8.02 1.47 -36.98
N SER A 239 -9.35 1.36 -37.05
CA SER A 239 -10.03 0.30 -37.80
C SER A 239 -10.87 0.92 -38.91
N PRO A 240 -10.77 0.46 -40.17
CA PRO A 240 -11.64 0.94 -41.23
C PRO A 240 -13.10 0.51 -41.00
N ILE A 241 -14.01 1.44 -41.18
CA ILE A 241 -15.45 1.22 -41.03
C ILE A 241 -16.25 1.86 -42.16
N MET A 242 -17.49 1.43 -42.29
CA MET A 242 -18.46 2.10 -43.18
C MET A 242 -19.51 2.78 -42.29
N MET A 243 -19.67 4.08 -42.44
CA MET A 243 -20.66 4.88 -41.74
C MET A 243 -21.96 5.06 -42.52
N LYS A 244 -22.97 5.70 -41.90
CA LYS A 244 -24.23 6.08 -42.55
C LYS A 244 -23.96 6.83 -43.84
N LYS A 245 -24.87 6.73 -44.78
CA LYS A 245 -24.75 7.30 -46.13
C LYS A 245 -23.59 6.73 -46.95
N SER A 246 -23.18 5.48 -46.65
CA SER A 246 -22.11 4.76 -47.34
C SER A 246 -20.77 5.50 -47.37
N ARG A 247 -20.41 6.20 -46.27
CA ARG A 247 -19.15 6.91 -46.16
C ARG A 247 -18.07 6.01 -45.58
N PRO A 248 -16.93 5.81 -46.28
CA PRO A 248 -15.76 5.22 -45.70
C PRO A 248 -15.24 6.07 -44.54
N ALA A 249 -14.82 5.47 -43.45
CA ALA A 249 -14.35 6.15 -42.26
C ALA A 249 -13.38 5.26 -41.45
N TYR A 250 -12.81 5.81 -40.42
CA TYR A 250 -12.00 5.09 -39.46
C TYR A 250 -12.60 5.19 -38.06
N LYS A 251 -12.56 4.08 -37.34
CA LYS A 251 -12.81 4.05 -35.91
C LYS A 251 -11.47 4.18 -35.20
N LEU A 252 -11.26 5.26 -34.44
CA LEU A 252 -10.17 5.40 -33.49
C LEU A 252 -10.56 4.67 -32.23
N GLU A 253 -9.65 3.87 -31.70
CA GLU A 253 -9.75 3.26 -30.36
C GLU A 253 -8.45 3.51 -29.61
N VAL A 254 -8.57 3.94 -28.34
CA VAL A 254 -7.46 4.28 -27.48
C VAL A 254 -7.63 3.52 -26.17
N LEU A 255 -6.63 2.73 -25.82
CA LEU A 255 -6.56 2.04 -24.54
C LEU A 255 -5.78 2.90 -23.54
N THR A 256 -6.36 3.16 -22.37
CA THR A 256 -5.74 3.99 -21.34
C THR A 256 -6.10 3.51 -19.93
N THR A 257 -5.39 4.04 -18.92
CA THR A 257 -5.76 3.83 -17.54
C THR A 257 -7.02 4.64 -17.18
N ILE A 258 -7.78 4.19 -16.16
CA ILE A 258 -8.96 4.93 -15.70
C ILE A 258 -8.60 6.35 -15.26
N HIS A 259 -7.40 6.53 -14.68
CA HIS A 259 -6.95 7.85 -14.18
C HIS A 259 -6.59 8.84 -15.29
N GLN A 260 -6.13 8.35 -16.44
CA GLN A 260 -5.72 9.19 -17.58
C GLN A 260 -6.82 9.42 -18.60
N LYS A 261 -7.98 8.79 -18.45
CA LYS A 261 -9.04 8.85 -19.47
C LYS A 261 -9.48 10.27 -19.84
N GLU A 262 -9.53 11.18 -18.87
CA GLU A 262 -9.93 12.58 -19.12
C GLU A 262 -8.87 13.34 -19.92
N ALA A 263 -7.57 13.15 -19.59
CA ALA A 263 -6.45 13.75 -20.32
C ALA A 263 -6.42 13.24 -21.77
N ILE A 264 -6.51 11.93 -21.95
CA ILE A 264 -6.58 11.30 -23.28
C ILE A 264 -7.82 11.76 -24.07
N SER A 265 -8.99 11.87 -23.42
CA SER A 265 -10.20 12.38 -24.07
C SER A 265 -10.01 13.81 -24.61
N LYS A 266 -9.30 14.65 -23.85
CA LYS A 266 -8.98 16.01 -24.27
C LYS A 266 -8.12 16.00 -25.54
N VAL A 267 -7.06 15.17 -25.58
CA VAL A 267 -6.21 15.03 -26.78
C VAL A 267 -7.01 14.56 -27.99
N ILE A 268 -7.92 13.57 -27.81
CA ILE A 268 -8.80 13.11 -28.89
C ILE A 268 -9.62 14.29 -29.45
N PHE A 269 -10.23 15.12 -28.62
CA PHE A 269 -11.01 16.28 -29.08
C PHE A 269 -10.15 17.36 -29.72
N GLU A 270 -8.90 17.57 -29.27
CA GLU A 270 -8.01 18.58 -29.83
C GLU A 270 -7.36 18.16 -31.15
N GLN A 271 -7.05 16.86 -31.28
CA GLN A 271 -6.30 16.32 -32.43
C GLN A 271 -7.18 15.65 -33.50
N THR A 272 -8.48 15.53 -33.24
CA THR A 272 -9.40 14.91 -34.22
C THR A 272 -10.64 15.78 -34.49
N THR A 273 -11.36 15.45 -35.53
CA THR A 273 -12.61 16.11 -35.90
C THR A 273 -13.84 15.58 -35.17
N THR A 274 -13.66 14.63 -34.24
CA THR A 274 -14.79 14.02 -33.53
C THR A 274 -15.52 15.01 -32.64
N LEU A 275 -16.83 14.88 -32.57
CA LEU A 275 -17.70 15.63 -31.65
C LEU A 275 -18.13 14.79 -30.44
N GLY A 276 -17.69 13.53 -30.36
CA GLY A 276 -18.12 12.66 -29.29
C GLY A 276 -17.27 11.41 -29.14
N ILE A 277 -16.98 11.04 -27.89
CA ILE A 277 -16.21 9.87 -27.52
C ILE A 277 -17.12 8.88 -26.78
N ARG A 278 -17.00 7.61 -27.12
CA ARG A 278 -17.63 6.51 -26.39
C ARG A 278 -16.61 5.95 -25.41
N GLU A 279 -16.98 5.79 -24.16
CA GLU A 279 -16.14 5.22 -23.10
C GLU A 279 -16.64 3.84 -22.71
N GLN A 280 -15.69 2.91 -22.54
CA GLN A 280 -15.98 1.57 -22.05
C GLN A 280 -14.90 1.17 -21.04
N ILE A 281 -15.32 0.76 -19.84
CA ILE A 281 -14.40 0.17 -18.86
C ILE A 281 -14.32 -1.32 -19.16
N ILE A 282 -13.08 -1.81 -19.28
CA ILE A 282 -12.80 -3.22 -19.55
C ILE A 282 -11.87 -3.81 -18.49
N ASP A 283 -12.03 -5.12 -18.25
CA ASP A 283 -11.07 -5.90 -17.46
C ASP A 283 -10.04 -6.53 -18.43
N ARG A 284 -8.76 -6.22 -18.22
CA ARG A 284 -7.64 -6.81 -18.97
C ARG A 284 -6.88 -7.81 -18.10
N LYS A 285 -6.53 -8.96 -18.71
CA LYS A 285 -5.57 -9.91 -18.14
C LYS A 285 -4.29 -9.86 -18.96
N SER A 286 -3.17 -9.55 -18.33
CA SER A 286 -1.86 -9.52 -18.96
C SER A 286 -0.89 -10.46 -18.27
N LEU A 287 0.09 -11.00 -18.99
CA LEU A 287 1.15 -11.81 -18.42
C LEU A 287 2.15 -10.90 -17.68
N LYS A 288 2.69 -11.40 -16.57
CA LYS A 288 3.84 -10.78 -15.92
C LYS A 288 5.03 -10.79 -16.88
N ARG A 289 5.63 -9.64 -17.13
CA ARG A 289 6.82 -9.50 -17.98
C ARG A 289 8.02 -9.18 -17.10
N LYS A 290 9.15 -9.85 -17.36
CA LYS A 290 10.46 -9.49 -16.83
C LYS A 290 11.36 -9.15 -18.01
N MET A 291 11.99 -8.00 -17.99
CA MET A 291 12.99 -7.61 -18.98
C MET A 291 14.35 -8.10 -18.49
N HIS A 292 15.01 -8.91 -19.31
CA HIS A 292 16.39 -9.37 -19.06
C HIS A 292 17.30 -8.80 -20.15
N ILE A 293 18.31 -8.02 -19.76
CA ILE A 293 19.34 -7.54 -20.66
C ILE A 293 20.42 -8.62 -20.69
N ILE A 294 20.59 -9.28 -21.83
CA ILE A 294 21.65 -10.26 -22.07
C ILE A 294 22.76 -9.53 -22.86
N LYS A 295 23.94 -9.39 -22.24
CA LYS A 295 25.13 -8.97 -22.97
C LYS A 295 25.69 -10.21 -23.67
N MET A 296 25.68 -10.19 -24.99
CA MET A 296 26.42 -11.20 -25.76
C MET A 296 27.85 -10.70 -25.95
N GLU A 297 28.81 -11.54 -25.60
CA GLU A 297 30.21 -11.31 -25.99
C GLU A 297 30.34 -11.67 -27.48
N THR A 298 30.77 -10.67 -28.28
CA THR A 298 31.10 -10.83 -29.71
C THR A 298 32.57 -11.20 -29.85
#